data_7ec26ca153b277d39914b4a71de4ab46
#
_entry.id   7ec26ca153b277d39914b4a71de4ab46
#
_cell.length_a   1.000
_cell.length_b   1.000
_cell.length_c   1.000
_cell.angle_alpha   90.00
_cell.angle_beta   90.00
_cell.angle_gamma   90.00
#
_symmetry.space_group_name_H-M   'P 1'
#
loop_
_entity.id
_entity.type
_entity.pdbx_description
1 polymer ?
#
loop_
_entity_poly.entity_id
_entity_poly.type
_entity_poly.pdbx_seq_one_letter_code
_entity_poly.pdbx_strand_id
1 'polypeptide(L)'
;DNHTITGHQVVENWVKRQYYYVISFDKPYVVREVLPSAGGEKAKRLILDFDLAEGDTLQVKIALSSVCLEGAKAALAKENPGWDFDKIRMEARRQWNNLFDRVKVTGSDEQKKNFYTSLYHLFIQPNDMADTDGRYRGADDKVYTSKTGSYYSTLSLWDTYRATHPLYTILSPERVDGMIQSMLEHYRTMGYLPIWALWGKEAHCMIGNHAIPVIVDAYLKGFRGFDVEEAYAAIRGSSTVSHQHSDWEVYDRYGYYPFDIIPKESVSRTLESTYDDYCVARMAKSLGKEKDYAYFSRRASYYKNLLDPSTTMMRGKDSKGKWRTPFNTFLLSHAATSGGDYTEGNAWQYTWHVQHDVEGLIDLFGGKEKFANKLVSLFFLESSAENTGFTQDVTGLIGQYAHGNEPSHHVAYLYNYAGQSYKTQ
;
A
#
# COMPACT_ATOMS: atom_id res chain seq x y z
N ASP A 1 26.12 -1.57 33.08
CA ASP A 1 26.95 -2.06 32.00
C ASP A 1 27.36 -0.87 31.13
N ASN A 2 28.66 -0.63 30.97
CA ASN A 2 29.23 0.47 30.19
C ASN A 2 29.44 0.13 28.70
N HIS A 3 28.81 -0.90 28.22
CA HIS A 3 28.80 -1.30 26.80
C HIS A 3 27.40 -1.24 26.18
N THR A 4 26.35 -0.96 26.99
CA THR A 4 24.99 -1.11 26.52
C THR A 4 24.10 0.03 26.99
N ILE A 5 23.34 0.61 26.07
CA ILE A 5 22.25 1.54 26.34
C ILE A 5 20.93 0.86 26.00
N THR A 6 19.97 0.97 26.86
CA THR A 6 18.62 0.50 26.63
C THR A 6 17.62 1.64 26.79
N GLY A 7 16.56 1.59 26.05
CA GLY A 7 15.53 2.62 26.15
C GLY A 7 14.20 2.21 25.54
N HIS A 8 13.26 3.11 25.73
CA HIS A 8 11.93 3.04 25.16
C HIS A 8 11.61 4.40 24.55
N GLN A 9 11.02 4.39 23.38
CA GLN A 9 10.60 5.61 22.69
C GLN A 9 9.18 5.48 22.18
N VAL A 10 8.41 6.55 22.36
CA VAL A 10 7.11 6.74 21.70
C VAL A 10 7.29 7.79 20.61
N VAL A 11 6.88 7.44 19.41
CA VAL A 11 6.87 8.35 18.26
C VAL A 11 5.43 8.57 17.84
N GLU A 12 5.07 9.81 17.62
CA GLU A 12 3.76 10.21 17.13
C GLU A 12 3.97 11.06 15.87
N ASN A 13 3.56 10.53 14.73
CA ASN A 13 3.60 11.17 13.44
C ASN A 13 2.37 10.69 12.64
N TRP A 14 2.52 9.98 11.52
CA TRP A 14 1.41 9.36 10.80
C TRP A 14 0.61 8.40 11.69
N VAL A 15 1.33 7.66 12.54
CA VAL A 15 0.74 6.80 13.56
C VAL A 15 1.48 6.98 14.87
N LYS A 16 0.78 6.75 15.97
CA LYS A 16 1.40 6.67 17.29
C LYS A 16 1.92 5.26 17.51
N ARG A 17 3.24 5.12 17.69
CA ARG A 17 3.89 3.85 17.94
C ARG A 17 4.90 3.94 19.07
N GLN A 18 5.19 2.81 19.66
CA GLN A 18 6.26 2.66 20.65
C GLN A 18 7.21 1.55 20.24
N TYR A 19 8.47 1.70 20.59
CA TYR A 19 9.47 0.66 20.45
C TYR A 19 10.51 0.75 21.56
N TYR A 20 11.06 -0.42 21.84
CA TYR A 20 12.16 -0.63 22.78
C TYR A 20 13.42 -0.85 21.99
N TYR A 21 14.54 -0.38 22.51
CA TYR A 21 15.80 -0.51 21.81
C TYR A 21 16.94 -0.91 22.73
N VAL A 22 17.92 -1.60 22.14
CA VAL A 22 19.20 -1.91 22.73
C VAL A 22 20.28 -1.42 21.78
N ILE A 23 21.19 -0.60 22.28
CA ILE A 23 22.39 -0.14 21.56
C ILE A 23 23.59 -0.74 22.29
N SER A 24 24.42 -1.51 21.60
CA SER A 24 25.59 -2.16 22.15
C SER A 24 26.85 -1.67 21.43
N PHE A 25 27.91 -1.46 22.20
CA PHE A 25 29.22 -1.01 21.74
C PHE A 25 30.27 -2.08 22.04
N ASP A 26 31.22 -2.27 21.15
CA ASP A 26 32.34 -3.20 21.33
C ASP A 26 33.41 -2.68 22.32
N LYS A 27 33.40 -1.38 22.59
CA LYS A 27 34.28 -0.73 23.57
C LYS A 27 33.48 -0.07 24.69
N PRO A 28 34.01 0.01 25.90
CA PRO A 28 33.34 0.68 27.03
C PRO A 28 33.24 2.18 26.82
N TYR A 29 32.17 2.77 27.28
CA TYR A 29 31.97 4.22 27.29
C TYR A 29 31.91 4.78 28.72
N VAL A 30 32.18 6.08 28.82
CA VAL A 30 31.92 6.91 29.98
C VAL A 30 30.84 7.93 29.62
N VAL A 31 29.82 8.06 30.46
CA VAL A 31 28.81 9.10 30.25
C VAL A 31 29.39 10.42 30.70
N ARG A 32 29.72 11.32 29.76
CA ARG A 32 30.19 12.67 30.05
C ARG A 32 29.09 13.56 30.54
N GLU A 33 27.94 13.52 29.88
CA GLU A 33 26.84 14.43 30.16
C GLU A 33 25.48 13.82 29.82
N VAL A 34 24.49 14.16 30.62
CA VAL A 34 23.08 13.86 30.34
C VAL A 34 22.36 15.18 30.12
N LEU A 35 21.97 15.46 28.88
CA LEU A 35 21.29 16.69 28.51
C LEU A 35 19.77 16.49 28.49
N PRO A 36 18.98 17.45 29.00
CA PRO A 36 17.53 17.44 28.77
C PRO A 36 17.25 17.59 27.28
N SER A 37 16.21 16.91 26.79
CA SER A 37 15.74 17.09 25.43
C SER A 37 14.85 18.32 25.34
N ALA A 38 14.79 18.94 24.18
CA ALA A 38 13.87 20.04 23.88
C ALA A 38 12.39 19.64 23.96
N GLY A 39 12.06 18.34 24.08
CA GLY A 39 10.70 17.78 24.13
C GLY A 39 10.17 17.48 25.54
N GLY A 40 10.83 17.91 26.61
CA GLY A 40 10.34 17.77 28.00
C GLY A 40 11.09 16.73 28.85
N GLU A 41 10.63 16.48 30.06
CA GLU A 41 11.36 15.77 31.14
C GLU A 41 11.71 14.29 30.84
N LYS A 42 11.06 13.66 29.86
CA LYS A 42 11.21 12.21 29.58
C LYS A 42 12.26 11.89 28.54
N ALA A 43 12.58 12.80 27.62
CA ALA A 43 13.57 12.54 26.58
C ALA A 43 14.96 13.00 27.06
N LYS A 44 15.94 12.12 26.91
CA LYS A 44 17.33 12.38 27.32
C LYS A 44 18.25 12.31 26.11
N ARG A 45 19.27 13.16 26.06
CA ARG A 45 20.41 13.04 25.16
C ARG A 45 21.63 12.70 26.01
N LEU A 46 22.44 11.76 25.50
CA LEU A 46 23.66 11.35 26.17
C LEU A 46 24.86 11.79 25.33
N ILE A 47 25.89 12.29 26.00
CA ILE A 47 27.22 12.43 25.43
C ILE A 47 28.07 11.32 26.03
N LEU A 48 28.61 10.48 25.14
CA LEU A 48 29.42 9.33 25.52
C LEU A 48 30.87 9.57 25.06
N ASP A 49 31.80 9.31 25.93
CA ASP A 49 33.22 9.30 25.63
C ASP A 49 33.72 7.86 25.51
N PHE A 50 34.53 7.62 24.50
CA PHE A 50 35.23 6.36 24.25
C PHE A 50 36.72 6.61 24.25
N ASP A 51 37.48 5.76 24.90
CA ASP A 51 38.97 5.79 24.86
C ASP A 51 39.42 5.11 23.57
N LEU A 52 39.72 5.92 22.56
CA LEU A 52 40.14 5.49 21.22
C LEU A 52 41.47 6.11 20.82
N ALA A 53 42.37 5.29 20.34
CA ALA A 53 43.58 5.77 19.66
C ALA A 53 43.29 6.15 18.21
N GLU A 54 44.19 6.92 17.60
CA GLU A 54 44.10 7.24 16.17
C GLU A 54 44.12 5.95 15.33
N GLY A 55 43.13 5.80 14.44
CA GLY A 55 42.95 4.61 13.59
C GLY A 55 42.08 3.51 14.22
N ASP A 56 41.68 3.64 15.47
CA ASP A 56 40.75 2.69 16.10
C ASP A 56 39.36 2.75 15.47
N THR A 57 38.66 1.61 15.47
CA THR A 57 37.30 1.48 15.03
C THR A 57 36.39 1.23 16.23
N LEU A 58 35.29 1.96 16.33
CA LEU A 58 34.19 1.70 17.24
C LEU A 58 33.07 1.00 16.49
N GLN A 59 32.67 -0.18 16.93
CA GLN A 59 31.51 -0.89 16.37
C GLN A 59 30.28 -0.69 17.26
N VAL A 60 29.15 -0.50 16.59
CA VAL A 60 27.84 -0.29 17.23
C VAL A 60 26.83 -1.27 16.66
N LYS A 61 26.05 -1.90 17.51
CA LYS A 61 24.89 -2.74 17.15
C LYS A 61 23.64 -2.18 17.75
N ILE A 62 22.54 -2.22 17.00
CA ILE A 62 21.22 -1.75 17.43
C ILE A 62 20.20 -2.82 17.13
N ALA A 63 19.34 -3.12 18.11
CA ALA A 63 18.15 -3.94 17.91
C ALA A 63 16.92 -3.22 18.45
N LEU A 64 15.78 -3.49 17.83
CA LEU A 64 14.48 -2.92 18.15
C LEU A 64 13.46 -4.01 18.43
N SER A 65 12.48 -3.71 19.27
CA SER A 65 11.27 -4.51 19.47
C SER A 65 10.08 -3.59 19.66
N SER A 66 8.95 -3.93 19.03
CA SER A 66 7.68 -3.25 19.29
C SER A 66 7.00 -3.74 20.59
N VAL A 67 7.49 -4.84 21.16
CA VAL A 67 6.88 -5.57 22.28
C VAL A 67 7.44 -5.14 23.63
N CYS A 68 8.74 -5.40 23.86
CA CYS A 68 9.40 -5.12 25.13
C CYS A 68 10.93 -5.06 24.99
N LEU A 69 11.60 -4.62 26.06
CA LEU A 69 13.07 -4.53 26.09
C LEU A 69 13.74 -5.91 25.96
N GLU A 70 13.17 -6.93 26.56
CA GLU A 70 13.67 -8.32 26.49
C GLU A 70 13.59 -8.83 25.06
N GLY A 71 12.57 -8.44 24.26
CA GLY A 71 12.45 -8.72 22.83
C GLY A 71 13.62 -8.12 22.05
N ALA A 72 13.92 -6.83 22.29
CA ALA A 72 15.06 -6.16 21.63
C ALA A 72 16.41 -6.82 21.99
N LYS A 73 16.61 -7.22 23.27
CA LYS A 73 17.80 -7.96 23.69
C LYS A 73 17.91 -9.34 23.02
N ALA A 74 16.80 -10.06 22.95
CA ALA A 74 16.74 -11.37 22.30
C ALA A 74 17.03 -11.27 20.79
N ALA A 75 16.49 -10.27 20.12
CA ALA A 75 16.79 -9.98 18.70
C ALA A 75 18.28 -9.73 18.51
N LEU A 76 18.90 -8.85 19.32
CA LEU A 76 20.33 -8.59 19.24
C LEU A 76 21.18 -9.84 19.41
N ALA A 77 20.85 -10.67 20.39
CA ALA A 77 21.60 -11.89 20.70
C ALA A 77 21.44 -12.98 19.62
N LYS A 78 20.26 -13.09 19.00
CA LYS A 78 19.95 -14.11 18.00
C LYS A 78 20.40 -13.73 16.60
N GLU A 79 20.14 -12.48 16.19
CA GLU A 79 20.34 -12.03 14.80
C GLU A 79 21.75 -11.50 14.56
N ASN A 80 22.37 -10.90 15.58
CA ASN A 80 23.72 -10.34 15.48
C ASN A 80 24.56 -10.61 16.74
N PRO A 81 24.92 -11.88 17.01
CA PRO A 81 25.64 -12.25 18.24
C PRO A 81 27.10 -11.77 18.29
N GLY A 82 27.74 -11.55 17.14
CA GLY A 82 29.17 -11.21 17.03
C GLY A 82 29.43 -9.75 16.73
N TRP A 83 30.72 -9.42 16.55
CA TRP A 83 31.24 -8.10 16.19
C TRP A 83 31.97 -8.10 14.83
N ASP A 84 31.72 -9.10 13.99
CA ASP A 84 32.32 -9.19 12.65
C ASP A 84 31.43 -8.46 11.63
N PHE A 85 31.71 -7.19 11.42
CA PHE A 85 30.98 -6.33 10.48
C PHE A 85 31.01 -6.87 9.04
N ASP A 86 32.19 -7.36 8.60
CA ASP A 86 32.32 -7.86 7.23
C ASP A 86 31.51 -9.14 7.00
N LYS A 87 31.43 -10.01 8.00
CA LYS A 87 30.57 -11.20 7.96
C LYS A 87 29.10 -10.79 7.79
N ILE A 88 28.60 -9.83 8.60
CA ILE A 88 27.22 -9.35 8.51
C ILE A 88 26.95 -8.72 7.15
N ARG A 89 27.88 -7.89 6.65
CA ARG A 89 27.79 -7.27 5.31
C ARG A 89 27.71 -8.32 4.20
N MET A 90 28.56 -9.35 4.25
CA MET A 90 28.55 -10.43 3.27
C MET A 90 27.28 -11.27 3.34
N GLU A 91 26.78 -11.55 4.55
CA GLU A 91 25.53 -12.30 4.73
C GLU A 91 24.31 -11.51 4.18
N ALA A 92 24.20 -10.22 4.48
CA ALA A 92 23.16 -9.35 3.91
C ALA A 92 23.23 -9.33 2.36
N ARG A 93 24.43 -9.19 1.80
CA ARG A 93 24.64 -9.26 0.35
C ARG A 93 24.20 -10.60 -0.23
N ARG A 94 24.52 -11.70 0.45
CA ARG A 94 24.12 -13.05 0.02
C ARG A 94 22.58 -13.19 0.00
N GLN A 95 21.89 -12.71 1.02
CA GLN A 95 20.43 -12.75 1.09
C GLN A 95 19.80 -11.96 -0.05
N TRP A 96 20.28 -10.76 -0.34
CA TRP A 96 19.80 -9.95 -1.46
C TRP A 96 20.10 -10.62 -2.81
N ASN A 97 21.29 -11.15 -3.00
CA ASN A 97 21.64 -11.87 -4.23
C ASN A 97 20.75 -13.10 -4.45
N ASN A 98 20.45 -13.88 -3.41
CA ASN A 98 19.53 -15.02 -3.51
C ASN A 98 18.13 -14.59 -3.98
N LEU A 99 17.70 -13.38 -3.60
CA LEU A 99 16.42 -12.84 -4.04
C LEU A 99 16.49 -12.38 -5.52
N PHE A 100 17.54 -11.66 -5.90
CA PHE A 100 17.74 -11.19 -7.26
C PHE A 100 17.97 -12.31 -8.26
N ASP A 101 18.61 -13.38 -7.85
CA ASP A 101 18.87 -14.58 -8.68
C ASP A 101 17.61 -15.33 -9.12
N ARG A 102 16.45 -14.99 -8.52
CA ARG A 102 15.15 -15.52 -8.96
C ARG A 102 14.74 -15.03 -10.33
N VAL A 103 15.28 -13.90 -10.78
CA VAL A 103 15.04 -13.34 -12.11
C VAL A 103 16.36 -12.98 -12.75
N LYS A 104 16.63 -13.55 -13.92
CA LYS A 104 17.83 -13.23 -14.70
C LYS A 104 17.44 -12.50 -15.98
N VAL A 105 18.01 -11.31 -16.18
CA VAL A 105 17.76 -10.48 -17.35
C VAL A 105 19.01 -10.31 -18.18
N THR A 106 18.84 -10.23 -19.50
CA THR A 106 19.90 -9.87 -20.45
C THR A 106 19.65 -8.47 -20.98
N GLY A 107 20.70 -7.72 -21.20
CA GLY A 107 20.64 -6.33 -21.65
C GLY A 107 21.92 -5.59 -21.38
N SER A 108 21.95 -4.28 -21.62
CA SER A 108 23.08 -3.41 -21.27
C SER A 108 23.24 -3.35 -19.74
N ASP A 109 24.40 -2.90 -19.25
CA ASP A 109 24.65 -2.76 -17.83
C ASP A 109 23.70 -1.74 -17.19
N GLU A 110 23.33 -0.68 -17.90
CA GLU A 110 22.35 0.31 -17.47
C GLU A 110 20.96 -0.31 -17.31
N GLN A 111 20.50 -1.09 -18.29
CA GLN A 111 19.21 -1.79 -18.21
C GLN A 111 19.18 -2.78 -17.06
N LYS A 112 20.25 -3.56 -16.85
CA LYS A 112 20.36 -4.47 -15.69
C LYS A 112 20.35 -3.72 -14.38
N LYS A 113 21.09 -2.61 -14.27
CA LYS A 113 21.14 -1.77 -13.08
C LYS A 113 19.74 -1.23 -12.76
N ASN A 114 19.04 -0.68 -13.73
CA ASN A 114 17.69 -0.16 -13.54
C ASN A 114 16.71 -1.26 -13.10
N PHE A 115 16.77 -2.43 -13.74
CA PHE A 115 15.92 -3.57 -13.41
C PHE A 115 16.15 -4.04 -11.96
N TYR A 116 17.40 -4.33 -11.59
CA TYR A 116 17.68 -4.85 -10.24
C TYR A 116 17.52 -3.78 -9.14
N THR A 117 17.70 -2.51 -9.46
CA THR A 117 17.38 -1.41 -8.52
C THR A 117 15.87 -1.34 -8.29
N SER A 118 15.06 -1.45 -9.33
CA SER A 118 13.59 -1.50 -9.20
C SER A 118 13.14 -2.73 -8.41
N LEU A 119 13.74 -3.88 -8.68
CA LEU A 119 13.46 -5.11 -7.94
C LEU A 119 13.86 -4.98 -6.44
N TYR A 120 14.99 -4.32 -6.15
CA TYR A 120 15.39 -4.00 -4.77
C TYR A 120 14.31 -3.17 -4.06
N HIS A 121 13.81 -2.11 -4.69
CA HIS A 121 12.77 -1.27 -4.10
C HIS A 121 11.49 -2.03 -3.81
N LEU A 122 11.07 -2.96 -4.66
CA LEU A 122 9.89 -3.81 -4.43
C LEU A 122 10.00 -4.68 -3.17
N PHE A 123 11.22 -5.06 -2.76
CA PHE A 123 11.44 -5.95 -1.62
C PHE A 123 11.86 -5.23 -0.33
N ILE A 124 11.92 -3.90 -0.32
CA ILE A 124 12.16 -3.13 0.92
C ILE A 124 10.97 -3.25 1.88
N GLN A 125 9.76 -3.39 1.35
CA GLN A 125 8.51 -3.55 2.10
C GLN A 125 7.71 -4.74 1.53
N PRO A 126 6.78 -5.32 2.30
CA PRO A 126 6.45 -5.02 3.69
C PRO A 126 7.53 -5.47 4.67
N ASN A 127 7.57 -4.81 5.84
CA ASN A 127 8.49 -5.16 6.91
C ASN A 127 7.89 -6.27 7.79
N ASP A 128 8.69 -7.25 8.18
CA ASP A 128 8.35 -8.17 9.25
C ASP A 128 8.67 -7.51 10.59
N MET A 129 7.65 -7.35 11.43
CA MET A 129 7.74 -6.66 12.72
C MET A 129 7.66 -7.59 13.92
N ALA A 130 7.55 -8.90 13.70
CA ALA A 130 7.53 -9.85 14.78
C ALA A 130 8.91 -9.94 15.44
N ASP A 131 8.93 -10.03 16.78
CA ASP A 131 10.11 -10.38 17.54
C ASP A 131 10.53 -11.82 17.20
N THR A 132 11.73 -12.20 17.56
CA THR A 132 12.31 -13.51 17.24
C THR A 132 11.59 -14.70 17.87
N ASP A 133 10.64 -14.46 18.77
CA ASP A 133 9.72 -15.43 19.37
C ASP A 133 8.30 -15.38 18.77
N GLY A 134 8.11 -14.60 17.71
CA GLY A 134 6.85 -14.45 17.00
C GLY A 134 5.87 -13.45 17.63
N ARG A 135 6.23 -12.79 18.73
CA ARG A 135 5.37 -11.75 19.34
C ARG A 135 5.44 -10.46 18.53
N TYR A 136 4.33 -9.76 18.49
CA TYR A 136 4.20 -8.44 17.84
C TYR A 136 3.19 -7.57 18.58
N ARG A 137 3.23 -6.27 18.34
CA ARG A 137 2.24 -5.33 18.82
C ARG A 137 1.20 -5.07 17.74
N GLY A 138 -0.06 -5.41 18.04
CA GLY A 138 -1.19 -5.21 17.14
C GLY A 138 -1.63 -3.75 17.02
N ALA A 139 -2.58 -3.51 16.12
CA ALA A 139 -3.11 -2.17 15.85
C ALA A 139 -3.81 -1.53 17.07
N ASP A 140 -4.33 -2.34 17.98
CA ASP A 140 -4.96 -1.94 19.25
C ASP A 140 -3.98 -1.74 20.43
N ASP A 141 -2.68 -1.72 20.15
CA ASP A 141 -1.58 -1.61 21.14
C ASP A 141 -1.36 -2.85 22.04
N LYS A 142 -2.12 -3.92 21.89
CA LYS A 142 -1.89 -5.15 22.66
C LYS A 142 -0.83 -6.02 22.00
N VAL A 143 -0.23 -6.89 22.81
CA VAL A 143 0.77 -7.84 22.35
C VAL A 143 0.11 -9.17 22.00
N TYR A 144 0.44 -9.69 20.82
CA TYR A 144 -0.03 -10.96 20.28
C TYR A 144 1.14 -11.82 19.86
N THR A 145 0.87 -13.08 19.54
CA THR A 145 1.84 -14.00 18.95
C THR A 145 1.33 -14.44 17.57
N SER A 146 2.12 -14.23 16.55
CA SER A 146 1.79 -14.61 15.17
C SER A 146 1.76 -16.15 15.03
N LYS A 147 0.79 -16.65 14.27
CA LYS A 147 0.67 -18.08 13.94
C LYS A 147 1.77 -18.55 12.99
N THR A 148 2.35 -17.66 12.21
CA THR A 148 3.39 -17.95 11.22
C THR A 148 4.80 -17.59 11.71
N GLY A 149 4.91 -16.95 12.86
CA GLY A 149 6.15 -16.39 13.37
C GLY A 149 6.52 -15.05 12.78
N SER A 150 5.77 -14.54 11.79
CA SER A 150 5.96 -13.24 11.12
C SER A 150 4.71 -12.37 11.26
N TYR A 151 4.90 -11.06 11.36
CA TYR A 151 3.83 -10.07 11.29
C TYR A 151 4.24 -8.94 10.34
N TYR A 152 3.73 -9.00 9.12
CA TYR A 152 4.04 -8.03 8.08
C TYR A 152 3.23 -6.74 8.25
N SER A 153 3.91 -5.63 8.17
CA SER A 153 3.34 -4.28 8.18
C SER A 153 4.07 -3.39 7.18
N THR A 154 3.73 -2.11 7.17
CA THR A 154 4.12 -1.17 6.11
C THR A 154 3.52 -1.66 4.78
N LEU A 155 2.19 -1.88 4.85
CA LEU A 155 1.36 -2.37 3.75
C LEU A 155 0.73 -1.19 3.03
N SER A 156 1.41 -0.69 2.01
CA SER A 156 0.97 0.38 1.12
C SER A 156 0.03 -0.18 0.05
N LEU A 157 -1.17 -0.63 0.46
CA LEU A 157 -2.01 -1.50 -0.36
C LEU A 157 -2.60 -0.82 -1.59
N TRP A 158 -2.89 0.48 -1.51
CA TRP A 158 -3.34 1.26 -2.66
C TRP A 158 -2.33 1.25 -3.83
N ASP A 159 -1.04 1.20 -3.49
CA ASP A 159 0.06 1.11 -4.45
C ASP A 159 0.27 -0.34 -4.90
N THR A 160 0.42 -1.25 -3.94
CA THR A 160 1.02 -2.58 -4.16
C THR A 160 0.05 -3.63 -4.69
N TYR A 161 -1.29 -3.44 -4.54
CA TYR A 161 -2.27 -4.37 -5.10
C TYR A 161 -2.19 -4.46 -6.62
N ARG A 162 -1.75 -3.38 -7.27
CA ARG A 162 -1.76 -3.20 -8.74
C ARG A 162 -0.80 -4.15 -9.44
N ALA A 163 0.42 -4.34 -8.88
CA ALA A 163 1.43 -5.20 -9.48
C ALA A 163 2.33 -5.92 -8.47
N THR A 164 2.72 -5.28 -7.38
CA THR A 164 3.73 -5.80 -6.45
C THR A 164 3.27 -7.08 -5.74
N HIS A 165 2.07 -7.09 -5.13
CA HIS A 165 1.53 -8.31 -4.52
C HIS A 165 1.28 -9.43 -5.54
N PRO A 166 0.70 -9.19 -6.74
CA PRO A 166 0.68 -10.19 -7.80
C PRO A 166 2.06 -10.74 -8.16
N LEU A 167 3.09 -9.90 -8.19
CA LEU A 167 4.47 -10.32 -8.47
C LEU A 167 5.04 -11.19 -7.35
N TYR A 168 4.71 -10.92 -6.07
CA TYR A 168 5.14 -11.78 -4.95
C TYR A 168 4.61 -13.20 -5.08
N THR A 169 3.44 -13.42 -5.66
CA THR A 169 2.92 -14.78 -5.91
C THR A 169 3.81 -15.58 -6.88
N ILE A 170 4.65 -14.92 -7.66
CA ILE A 170 5.61 -15.52 -8.60
C ILE A 170 7.01 -15.57 -8.00
N LEU A 171 7.49 -14.44 -7.47
CA LEU A 171 8.89 -14.29 -7.06
C LEU A 171 9.17 -14.68 -5.60
N SER A 172 8.15 -14.61 -4.73
CA SER A 172 8.29 -14.92 -3.30
C SER A 172 7.06 -15.63 -2.75
N PRO A 173 6.61 -16.74 -3.38
CA PRO A 173 5.39 -17.43 -2.99
C PRO A 173 5.42 -17.89 -1.52
N GLU A 174 6.60 -18.18 -0.98
CA GLU A 174 6.80 -18.58 0.42
C GLU A 174 6.41 -17.50 1.45
N ARG A 175 6.27 -16.24 1.04
CA ARG A 175 5.89 -15.12 1.93
C ARG A 175 4.42 -14.73 1.85
N VAL A 176 3.72 -15.16 0.79
CA VAL A 176 2.35 -14.69 0.47
C VAL A 176 1.38 -15.05 1.60
N ASP A 177 1.37 -16.29 2.04
CA ASP A 177 0.48 -16.74 3.12
C ASP A 177 0.73 -15.99 4.44
N GLY A 178 1.98 -15.69 4.78
CA GLY A 178 2.35 -14.89 5.96
C GLY A 178 1.86 -13.45 5.87
N MET A 179 1.92 -12.83 4.69
CA MET A 179 1.37 -11.48 4.48
C MET A 179 -0.15 -11.46 4.65
N ILE A 180 -0.85 -12.46 4.11
CA ILE A 180 -2.31 -12.58 4.25
C ILE A 180 -2.69 -12.83 5.71
N GLN A 181 -1.98 -13.72 6.43
CA GLN A 181 -2.21 -13.93 7.85
C GLN A 181 -2.07 -12.63 8.65
N SER A 182 -1.09 -11.80 8.32
CA SER A 182 -0.91 -10.50 8.97
C SER A 182 -2.08 -9.54 8.72
N MET A 183 -2.65 -9.55 7.51
CA MET A 183 -3.88 -8.79 7.20
C MET A 183 -5.08 -9.32 7.99
N LEU A 184 -5.20 -10.63 8.19
CA LEU A 184 -6.27 -11.22 9.01
C LEU A 184 -6.07 -10.94 10.50
N GLU A 185 -4.85 -10.91 10.99
CA GLU A 185 -4.52 -10.51 12.36
C GLU A 185 -4.88 -9.02 12.60
N HIS A 186 -4.66 -8.15 11.61
CA HIS A 186 -5.14 -6.77 11.65
C HIS A 186 -6.68 -6.70 11.70
N TYR A 187 -7.37 -7.48 10.87
CA TYR A 187 -8.83 -7.56 10.88
C TYR A 187 -9.38 -7.98 12.26
N ARG A 188 -8.77 -8.96 12.93
CA ARG A 188 -9.18 -9.42 14.26
C ARG A 188 -9.11 -8.31 15.32
N THR A 189 -8.20 -7.37 15.16
CA THR A 189 -7.99 -6.27 16.12
C THR A 189 -8.81 -5.02 15.79
N MET A 190 -8.97 -4.70 14.50
CA MET A 190 -9.60 -3.46 14.03
C MET A 190 -11.05 -3.66 13.55
N GLY A 191 -11.48 -4.90 13.24
CA GLY A 191 -12.80 -5.20 12.69
C GLY A 191 -12.90 -4.98 11.17
N TYR A 192 -11.83 -4.52 10.51
CA TYR A 192 -11.70 -4.40 9.06
C TYR A 192 -10.27 -4.70 8.61
N LEU A 193 -10.11 -5.09 7.35
CA LEU A 193 -8.81 -5.36 6.74
C LEU A 193 -7.99 -4.06 6.61
N PRO A 194 -6.65 -4.13 6.63
CA PRO A 194 -5.84 -2.93 6.54
C PRO A 194 -6.09 -2.16 5.24
N ILE A 195 -6.14 -0.84 5.34
CA ILE A 195 -6.14 0.09 4.21
C ILE A 195 -4.71 0.52 3.91
N TRP A 196 -4.03 1.04 4.92
CA TRP A 196 -2.61 1.43 4.87
C TRP A 196 -1.95 1.21 6.23
N ALA A 197 -1.61 -0.06 6.53
CA ALA A 197 -0.99 -0.40 7.81
C ALA A 197 0.47 0.05 7.85
N LEU A 198 0.79 0.98 8.76
CA LEU A 198 2.12 1.52 8.98
C LEU A 198 2.64 1.12 10.35
N TRP A 199 3.71 0.32 10.38
CA TRP A 199 4.35 -0.13 11.62
C TRP A 199 3.39 -0.77 12.64
N GLY A 200 2.52 -1.64 12.16
CA GLY A 200 1.52 -2.34 12.96
C GLY A 200 0.24 -1.56 13.24
N LYS A 201 0.12 -0.31 12.81
CA LYS A 201 -1.04 0.56 13.02
C LYS A 201 -1.71 0.91 11.70
N GLU A 202 -3.02 1.17 11.74
CA GLU A 202 -3.71 1.74 10.59
C GLU A 202 -3.43 3.25 10.50
N ALA A 203 -2.87 3.69 9.38
CA ALA A 203 -2.56 5.11 9.15
C ALA A 203 -3.74 5.89 8.57
N HIS A 204 -4.77 5.20 8.10
CA HIS A 204 -5.90 5.80 7.38
C HIS A 204 -5.49 6.68 6.19
N CYS A 205 -4.34 6.37 5.63
CA CYS A 205 -3.84 6.99 4.42
C CYS A 205 -4.47 6.31 3.21
N MET A 206 -4.72 7.05 2.16
CA MET A 206 -5.28 6.57 0.89
C MET A 206 -6.73 6.03 1.00
N ILE A 207 -7.25 5.56 -0.11
CA ILE A 207 -8.61 5.07 -0.30
C ILE A 207 -8.61 3.60 -0.72
N GLY A 208 -9.81 3.00 -0.84
CA GLY A 208 -9.98 1.61 -1.23
C GLY A 208 -9.78 0.63 -0.07
N ASN A 209 -10.17 -0.63 -0.30
CA ASN A 209 -10.00 -1.73 0.64
C ASN A 209 -9.11 -2.81 -0.03
N HIS A 210 -7.93 -2.41 -0.48
CA HIS A 210 -7.12 -3.18 -1.41
C HIS A 210 -6.36 -4.38 -0.80
N ALA A 211 -6.53 -4.65 0.50
CA ALA A 211 -6.25 -5.99 1.04
C ALA A 211 -7.14 -7.05 0.38
N ILE A 212 -8.35 -6.67 -0.06
CA ILE A 212 -9.32 -7.57 -0.71
C ILE A 212 -8.75 -8.16 -2.00
N PRO A 213 -8.35 -7.36 -3.02
CA PRO A 213 -7.76 -7.93 -4.24
C PRO A 213 -6.50 -8.74 -3.98
N VAL A 214 -5.67 -8.37 -3.00
CA VAL A 214 -4.46 -9.12 -2.64
C VAL A 214 -4.82 -10.53 -2.14
N ILE A 215 -5.76 -10.64 -1.21
CA ILE A 215 -6.19 -11.93 -0.65
C ILE A 215 -6.90 -12.76 -1.73
N VAL A 216 -7.78 -12.13 -2.53
CA VAL A 216 -8.53 -12.83 -3.58
C VAL A 216 -7.62 -13.33 -4.70
N ASP A 217 -6.65 -12.54 -5.14
CA ASP A 217 -5.67 -12.94 -6.14
C ASP A 217 -4.87 -14.17 -5.67
N ALA A 218 -4.36 -14.14 -4.45
CA ALA A 218 -3.65 -15.27 -3.87
C ALA A 218 -4.55 -16.51 -3.75
N TYR A 219 -5.78 -16.35 -3.26
CA TYR A 219 -6.75 -17.44 -3.16
C TYR A 219 -7.02 -18.08 -4.53
N LEU A 220 -7.30 -17.27 -5.57
CA LEU A 220 -7.58 -17.78 -6.92
C LEU A 220 -6.36 -18.41 -7.58
N LYS A 221 -5.16 -18.02 -7.20
CA LYS A 221 -3.88 -18.65 -7.62
C LYS A 221 -3.53 -19.91 -6.85
N GLY A 222 -4.34 -20.32 -5.87
CA GLY A 222 -4.17 -21.60 -5.16
C GLY A 222 -3.43 -21.52 -3.82
N PHE A 223 -3.10 -20.33 -3.33
CA PHE A 223 -2.55 -20.17 -1.97
C PHE A 223 -3.58 -20.55 -0.92
N ARG A 224 -3.18 -21.34 0.09
CA ARG A 224 -4.07 -21.92 1.11
C ARG A 224 -3.43 -21.98 2.51
N GLY A 225 -2.33 -21.30 2.77
CA GLY A 225 -1.71 -21.24 4.09
C GLY A 225 -2.43 -20.32 5.09
N PHE A 226 -3.70 -20.01 4.81
CA PHE A 226 -4.59 -19.23 5.66
C PHE A 226 -5.99 -19.84 5.69
N ASP A 227 -6.78 -19.50 6.72
CA ASP A 227 -8.18 -19.93 6.81
C ASP A 227 -9.02 -19.19 5.77
N VAL A 228 -9.55 -19.91 4.78
CA VAL A 228 -10.28 -19.36 3.64
C VAL A 228 -11.63 -18.80 4.08
N GLU A 229 -12.34 -19.43 5.01
CA GLU A 229 -13.64 -18.93 5.49
C GLU A 229 -13.45 -17.67 6.35
N GLU A 230 -12.41 -17.63 7.18
CA GLU A 230 -12.05 -16.43 7.92
C GLU A 230 -11.65 -15.29 6.97
N ALA A 231 -10.83 -15.57 5.95
CA ALA A 231 -10.43 -14.60 4.94
C ALA A 231 -11.65 -14.04 4.19
N TYR A 232 -12.59 -14.93 3.80
CA TYR A 232 -13.84 -14.50 3.17
C TYR A 232 -14.72 -13.66 4.10
N ALA A 233 -14.84 -14.04 5.37
CA ALA A 233 -15.56 -13.27 6.37
C ALA A 233 -14.95 -11.87 6.58
N ALA A 234 -13.62 -11.77 6.61
CA ALA A 234 -12.91 -10.50 6.73
C ALA A 234 -13.10 -9.61 5.50
N ILE A 235 -13.00 -10.17 4.30
CA ILE A 235 -13.28 -9.48 3.02
C ILE A 235 -14.71 -8.94 2.99
N ARG A 236 -15.68 -9.81 3.27
CA ARG A 236 -17.09 -9.45 3.28
C ARG A 236 -17.40 -8.40 4.34
N GLY A 237 -16.87 -8.56 5.55
CA GLY A 237 -17.05 -7.61 6.65
C GLY A 237 -16.49 -6.23 6.29
N SER A 238 -15.28 -6.16 5.75
CA SER A 238 -14.66 -4.91 5.31
C SER A 238 -15.41 -4.23 4.16
N SER A 239 -16.23 -4.98 3.38
CA SER A 239 -17.03 -4.46 2.27
C SER A 239 -18.49 -4.14 2.62
N THR A 240 -18.94 -4.43 3.85
CA THR A 240 -20.36 -4.26 4.24
C THR A 240 -20.57 -3.56 5.57
N VAL A 241 -19.56 -3.53 6.43
CA VAL A 241 -19.61 -2.80 7.71
C VAL A 241 -18.85 -1.50 7.54
N SER A 242 -19.53 -0.37 7.69
CA SER A 242 -18.92 0.96 7.52
C SER A 242 -17.77 1.17 8.51
N HIS A 243 -16.69 1.67 8.00
CA HIS A 243 -15.48 2.04 8.74
C HIS A 243 -14.82 3.26 8.10
N GLN A 244 -13.68 3.70 8.58
CA GLN A 244 -13.03 4.90 8.06
C GLN A 244 -12.78 4.80 6.55
N HIS A 245 -13.13 5.83 5.80
CA HIS A 245 -13.06 5.95 4.34
C HIS A 245 -13.98 4.99 3.56
N SER A 246 -14.86 4.25 4.24
CA SER A 246 -15.75 3.24 3.64
C SER A 246 -17.15 3.38 4.21
N ASP A 247 -17.92 4.31 3.64
CA ASP A 247 -19.29 4.63 4.06
C ASP A 247 -20.28 3.77 3.25
N TRP A 248 -20.33 2.47 3.59
CA TRP A 248 -21.08 1.48 2.80
C TRP A 248 -22.58 1.73 2.74
N GLU A 249 -23.18 2.31 3.78
CA GLU A 249 -24.60 2.68 3.78
C GLU A 249 -24.90 3.75 2.72
N VAL A 250 -24.00 4.74 2.59
CA VAL A 250 -24.11 5.78 1.55
C VAL A 250 -23.91 5.16 0.18
N TYR A 251 -22.87 4.33 0.03
CA TYR A 251 -22.53 3.69 -1.23
C TYR A 251 -23.65 2.78 -1.75
N ASP A 252 -24.24 1.93 -0.88
CA ASP A 252 -25.35 1.05 -1.24
C ASP A 252 -26.63 1.81 -1.60
N ARG A 253 -26.88 2.90 -0.89
CA ARG A 253 -28.07 3.72 -1.10
C ARG A 253 -28.07 4.41 -2.46
N TYR A 254 -26.94 4.97 -2.87
CA TYR A 254 -26.85 5.79 -4.08
C TYR A 254 -26.23 5.07 -5.29
N GLY A 255 -25.52 3.98 -5.06
CA GLY A 255 -24.71 3.32 -6.10
C GLY A 255 -23.49 4.12 -6.52
N TYR A 256 -23.06 5.06 -5.71
CA TYR A 256 -21.82 5.86 -5.79
C TYR A 256 -21.70 6.69 -4.51
N TYR A 257 -20.55 7.34 -4.31
CA TYR A 257 -20.38 8.32 -3.23
C TYR A 257 -20.79 9.72 -3.73
N PRO A 258 -21.92 10.30 -3.25
CA PRO A 258 -22.32 11.65 -3.60
C PRO A 258 -21.36 12.69 -3.01
N PHE A 259 -20.89 13.64 -3.82
CA PHE A 259 -19.91 14.64 -3.37
C PHE A 259 -20.43 15.65 -2.34
N ASP A 260 -21.75 15.80 -2.20
CA ASP A 260 -22.39 16.63 -1.20
C ASP A 260 -22.54 15.92 0.17
N ILE A 261 -22.36 14.60 0.21
CA ILE A 261 -22.33 13.77 1.43
C ILE A 261 -20.88 13.38 1.76
N ILE A 262 -20.14 12.91 0.76
CA ILE A 262 -18.74 12.54 0.85
C ILE A 262 -17.90 13.55 0.04
N PRO A 263 -17.48 14.65 0.65
CA PRO A 263 -16.93 15.80 -0.09
C PRO A 263 -15.52 15.60 -0.65
N LYS A 264 -14.84 14.53 -0.25
CA LYS A 264 -13.48 14.22 -0.70
C LYS A 264 -13.46 12.94 -1.52
N GLU A 265 -12.84 13.01 -2.70
CA GLU A 265 -12.47 11.85 -3.52
C GLU A 265 -13.65 10.98 -3.92
N SER A 266 -14.84 11.58 -4.09
CA SER A 266 -16.09 10.85 -4.29
C SER A 266 -16.08 9.93 -5.52
N VAL A 267 -15.45 10.36 -6.61
CA VAL A 267 -15.29 9.56 -7.83
C VAL A 267 -14.29 8.45 -7.62
N SER A 268 -13.08 8.76 -7.13
CA SER A 268 -12.03 7.78 -6.88
C SER A 268 -12.50 6.68 -5.93
N ARG A 269 -13.11 7.05 -4.79
CA ARG A 269 -13.64 6.09 -3.83
C ARG A 269 -14.69 5.16 -4.45
N THR A 270 -15.56 5.69 -5.31
CA THR A 270 -16.53 4.87 -6.02
C THR A 270 -15.84 3.87 -6.93
N LEU A 271 -14.91 4.33 -7.76
CA LEU A 271 -14.23 3.48 -8.74
C LEU A 271 -13.39 2.40 -8.07
N GLU A 272 -12.61 2.76 -7.04
CA GLU A 272 -11.80 1.80 -6.26
C GLU A 272 -12.70 0.75 -5.59
N SER A 273 -13.83 1.17 -4.99
CA SER A 273 -14.80 0.25 -4.37
C SER A 273 -15.42 -0.72 -5.39
N THR A 274 -15.65 -0.30 -6.64
CA THR A 274 -16.20 -1.20 -7.67
C THR A 274 -15.22 -2.31 -8.03
N TYR A 275 -13.92 -2.03 -8.02
CA TYR A 275 -12.90 -3.03 -8.24
C TYR A 275 -12.78 -4.01 -7.07
N ASP A 276 -12.78 -3.51 -5.83
CA ASP A 276 -12.77 -4.35 -4.64
C ASP A 276 -14.00 -5.27 -4.63
N ASP A 277 -15.20 -4.75 -4.91
CA ASP A 277 -16.43 -5.51 -5.00
C ASP A 277 -16.40 -6.61 -6.08
N TYR A 278 -15.78 -6.33 -7.23
CA TYR A 278 -15.53 -7.36 -8.23
C TYR A 278 -14.69 -8.51 -7.67
N CYS A 279 -13.63 -8.19 -6.93
CA CYS A 279 -12.78 -9.20 -6.30
C CYS A 279 -13.57 -10.02 -5.28
N VAL A 280 -14.40 -9.38 -4.43
CA VAL A 280 -15.30 -10.11 -3.50
C VAL A 280 -16.24 -11.05 -4.26
N ALA A 281 -16.86 -10.55 -5.34
CA ALA A 281 -17.76 -11.36 -6.17
C ALA A 281 -17.05 -12.59 -6.75
N ARG A 282 -15.80 -12.44 -7.21
CA ARG A 282 -15.00 -13.56 -7.74
C ARG A 282 -14.74 -14.64 -6.69
N MET A 283 -14.38 -14.25 -5.47
CA MET A 283 -14.18 -15.20 -4.38
C MET A 283 -15.50 -15.84 -3.93
N ALA A 284 -16.57 -15.04 -3.79
CA ALA A 284 -17.91 -15.53 -3.47
C ALA A 284 -18.38 -16.61 -4.46
N LYS A 285 -18.21 -16.38 -5.76
CA LYS A 285 -18.52 -17.34 -6.81
C LYS A 285 -17.74 -18.64 -6.65
N SER A 286 -16.44 -18.54 -6.42
CA SER A 286 -15.56 -19.71 -6.22
C SER A 286 -15.93 -20.53 -4.99
N LEU A 287 -16.51 -19.89 -3.95
CA LEU A 287 -16.97 -20.52 -2.71
C LEU A 287 -18.46 -20.97 -2.77
N GLY A 288 -19.16 -20.81 -3.91
CA GLY A 288 -20.57 -21.15 -4.05
C GLY A 288 -21.52 -20.24 -3.25
N LYS A 289 -21.10 -19.04 -2.89
CA LYS A 289 -21.89 -18.08 -2.12
C LYS A 289 -22.73 -17.19 -3.07
N GLU A 290 -23.74 -17.77 -3.70
CA GLU A 290 -24.48 -17.15 -4.80
C GLU A 290 -25.14 -15.80 -4.47
N LYS A 291 -25.65 -15.63 -3.24
CA LYS A 291 -26.27 -14.36 -2.82
C LYS A 291 -25.26 -13.23 -2.77
N ASP A 292 -24.10 -13.50 -2.20
CA ASP A 292 -23.00 -12.52 -2.12
C ASP A 292 -22.42 -12.27 -3.52
N TYR A 293 -22.28 -13.30 -4.36
CA TYR A 293 -21.87 -13.13 -5.76
C TYR A 293 -22.79 -12.16 -6.50
N ALA A 294 -24.11 -12.34 -6.40
CA ALA A 294 -25.07 -11.46 -7.06
C ALA A 294 -25.02 -10.02 -6.50
N TYR A 295 -24.90 -9.88 -5.18
CA TYR A 295 -24.84 -8.59 -4.51
C TYR A 295 -23.57 -7.80 -4.92
N PHE A 296 -22.40 -8.38 -4.80
CA PHE A 296 -21.15 -7.72 -5.12
C PHE A 296 -20.93 -7.52 -6.63
N SER A 297 -21.45 -8.43 -7.49
CA SER A 297 -21.42 -8.22 -8.95
C SER A 297 -22.24 -7.00 -9.36
N ARG A 298 -23.38 -6.74 -8.71
CA ARG A 298 -24.15 -5.52 -8.93
C ARG A 298 -23.36 -4.28 -8.52
N ARG A 299 -22.73 -4.28 -7.34
CA ARG A 299 -21.92 -3.17 -6.84
C ARG A 299 -20.70 -2.91 -7.72
N ALA A 300 -20.05 -3.95 -8.22
CA ALA A 300 -18.96 -3.86 -9.16
C ALA A 300 -19.30 -3.09 -10.45
N SER A 301 -20.60 -3.00 -10.80
CA SER A 301 -21.08 -2.24 -11.95
C SER A 301 -21.42 -0.76 -11.65
N TYR A 302 -21.25 -0.28 -10.41
CA TYR A 302 -21.66 1.06 -10.01
C TYR A 302 -20.80 2.16 -10.65
N TYR A 303 -19.60 1.86 -11.18
CA TYR A 303 -18.82 2.79 -11.98
C TYR A 303 -19.63 3.40 -13.13
N LYS A 304 -20.60 2.65 -13.68
CA LYS A 304 -21.52 3.10 -14.76
C LYS A 304 -22.32 4.35 -14.39
N ASN A 305 -22.58 4.54 -13.09
CA ASN A 305 -23.31 5.69 -12.59
C ASN A 305 -22.54 7.00 -12.68
N LEU A 306 -21.21 6.95 -12.81
CA LEU A 306 -20.33 8.11 -12.81
C LEU A 306 -19.84 8.54 -14.19
N LEU A 307 -20.05 7.73 -15.25
CA LEU A 307 -19.68 8.16 -16.59
C LEU A 307 -20.69 9.20 -17.10
N ASP A 308 -20.21 10.43 -17.27
CA ASP A 308 -21.00 11.51 -17.91
C ASP A 308 -20.94 11.36 -19.43
N PRO A 309 -22.08 11.02 -20.09
CA PRO A 309 -22.08 10.80 -21.53
C PRO A 309 -21.77 12.05 -22.36
N SER A 310 -21.94 13.24 -21.78
CA SER A 310 -21.67 14.50 -22.48
C SER A 310 -20.18 14.81 -22.61
N THR A 311 -19.37 14.31 -21.66
CA THR A 311 -17.93 14.54 -21.61
C THR A 311 -17.10 13.25 -21.85
N THR A 312 -17.75 12.07 -21.72
CA THR A 312 -17.09 10.77 -21.67
C THR A 312 -16.00 10.71 -20.60
N MET A 313 -16.31 11.26 -19.40
CA MET A 313 -15.43 11.28 -18.22
C MET A 313 -16.18 10.74 -17.01
N MET A 314 -15.47 10.10 -16.10
CA MET A 314 -15.97 9.81 -14.75
C MET A 314 -16.07 11.13 -13.99
N ARG A 315 -17.28 11.52 -13.60
CA ARG A 315 -17.62 12.82 -13.01
C ARG A 315 -18.43 12.66 -11.74
N GLY A 316 -18.20 13.50 -10.76
CA GLY A 316 -18.93 13.47 -9.50
C GLY A 316 -20.41 13.83 -9.65
N LYS A 317 -21.25 13.16 -8.86
CA LYS A 317 -22.68 13.46 -8.71
C LYS A 317 -23.02 13.79 -7.27
N ASP A 318 -24.02 14.67 -7.09
CA ASP A 318 -24.63 14.90 -5.77
C ASP A 318 -25.67 13.83 -5.41
N SER A 319 -26.23 13.89 -4.20
CA SER A 319 -27.28 12.98 -3.72
C SER A 319 -28.61 13.06 -4.47
N LYS A 320 -28.78 14.05 -5.35
CA LYS A 320 -29.95 14.22 -6.24
C LYS A 320 -29.65 13.76 -7.67
N GLY A 321 -28.47 13.17 -7.90
CA GLY A 321 -28.03 12.70 -9.21
C GLY A 321 -27.56 13.80 -10.18
N LYS A 322 -27.35 15.03 -9.72
CA LYS A 322 -26.85 16.13 -10.56
C LYS A 322 -25.33 16.08 -10.65
N TRP A 323 -24.83 16.27 -11.85
CA TRP A 323 -23.39 16.36 -12.10
C TRP A 323 -22.76 17.59 -11.42
N ARG A 324 -21.54 17.42 -10.90
CA ARG A 324 -20.76 18.52 -10.33
C ARG A 324 -20.55 19.63 -11.38
N THR A 325 -20.84 20.87 -11.01
CA THR A 325 -20.65 22.04 -11.84
C THR A 325 -20.08 23.17 -10.99
N PRO A 326 -19.04 23.91 -11.48
CA PRO A 326 -18.33 23.71 -12.75
C PRO A 326 -17.53 22.41 -12.78
N PHE A 327 -17.16 21.93 -13.98
CA PHE A 327 -16.36 20.73 -14.17
C PHE A 327 -15.12 21.03 -15.01
N ASN A 328 -13.97 21.08 -14.36
CA ASN A 328 -12.66 21.19 -14.99
C ASN A 328 -12.00 19.82 -15.01
N THR A 329 -11.87 19.22 -16.22
CA THR A 329 -11.33 17.85 -16.39
C THR A 329 -9.84 17.73 -16.08
N PHE A 330 -9.11 18.84 -16.02
CA PHE A 330 -7.68 18.90 -15.74
C PHE A 330 -7.36 19.20 -14.28
N LEU A 331 -8.35 19.59 -13.48
CA LEU A 331 -8.12 19.97 -12.09
C LEU A 331 -7.66 18.77 -11.28
N LEU A 332 -6.41 18.84 -10.83
CA LEU A 332 -5.82 17.85 -9.93
C LEU A 332 -6.38 18.03 -8.52
N SER A 333 -6.64 16.91 -7.87
CA SER A 333 -7.02 16.86 -6.46
C SER A 333 -6.22 15.82 -5.70
N HIS A 334 -6.12 16.02 -4.39
CA HIS A 334 -5.41 15.16 -3.46
C HIS A 334 -6.21 15.04 -2.17
N ALA A 335 -6.05 13.94 -1.42
CA ALA A 335 -6.73 13.70 -0.15
C ALA A 335 -6.55 14.83 0.88
N ALA A 336 -5.38 15.49 0.88
CA ALA A 336 -5.08 16.61 1.75
C ALA A 336 -5.76 17.93 1.33
N THR A 337 -6.21 18.05 0.07
CA THR A 337 -6.90 19.24 -0.42
C THR A 337 -8.40 19.06 -0.28
N SER A 338 -9.08 20.02 0.34
CA SER A 338 -10.53 19.96 0.46
C SER A 338 -11.21 20.15 -0.91
N GLY A 339 -12.12 19.22 -1.27
CA GLY A 339 -13.09 19.42 -2.32
C GLY A 339 -12.76 18.88 -3.70
N GLY A 340 -11.82 17.95 -3.84
CA GLY A 340 -11.61 17.24 -5.11
C GLY A 340 -12.36 15.91 -5.18
N ASP A 341 -12.76 15.52 -6.39
CA ASP A 341 -13.44 14.25 -6.64
C ASP A 341 -12.46 13.08 -6.85
N TYR A 342 -11.18 13.37 -7.03
CA TYR A 342 -10.16 12.40 -7.41
C TYR A 342 -9.04 12.33 -6.36
N THR A 343 -8.39 11.19 -6.29
CA THR A 343 -7.24 10.94 -5.42
C THR A 343 -5.98 11.06 -6.24
N GLU A 344 -5.12 12.04 -5.92
CA GLU A 344 -3.84 12.25 -6.61
C GLU A 344 -3.98 12.22 -8.13
N GLY A 345 -4.99 12.93 -8.65
CA GLY A 345 -5.29 12.88 -10.06
C GLY A 345 -6.42 13.81 -10.48
N ASN A 346 -6.84 13.65 -11.72
CA ASN A 346 -7.94 14.37 -12.34
C ASN A 346 -8.88 13.43 -13.13
N ALA A 347 -9.87 14.01 -13.82
CA ALA A 347 -10.82 13.21 -14.59
C ALA A 347 -10.16 12.40 -15.72
N TRP A 348 -9.09 12.92 -16.32
CA TRP A 348 -8.36 12.22 -17.39
C TRP A 348 -7.66 10.97 -16.88
N GLN A 349 -7.09 10.98 -15.68
CA GLN A 349 -6.39 9.82 -15.10
C GLN A 349 -7.39 8.80 -14.57
N TYR A 350 -8.43 9.22 -13.84
CA TYR A 350 -9.35 8.30 -13.19
C TYR A 350 -10.46 7.72 -14.08
N THR A 351 -10.74 8.31 -15.25
CA THR A 351 -11.77 7.77 -16.17
C THR A 351 -11.50 6.31 -16.59
N TRP A 352 -10.26 5.88 -16.53
CA TRP A 352 -9.83 4.54 -16.93
C TRP A 352 -9.80 3.52 -15.79
N HIS A 353 -10.17 3.92 -14.57
CA HIS A 353 -10.08 3.05 -13.39
C HIS A 353 -11.26 2.05 -13.32
N VAL A 354 -11.36 1.23 -14.36
CA VAL A 354 -12.35 0.14 -14.54
C VAL A 354 -11.65 -1.10 -15.09
N GLN A 355 -10.53 -1.47 -14.47
CA GLN A 355 -9.70 -2.60 -14.91
C GLN A 355 -10.39 -3.95 -14.83
N HIS A 356 -11.47 -4.07 -14.09
CA HIS A 356 -12.25 -5.29 -13.91
C HIS A 356 -13.34 -5.50 -14.98
N ASP A 357 -13.71 -4.47 -15.73
CA ASP A 357 -14.76 -4.52 -16.75
C ASP A 357 -14.42 -3.59 -17.92
N VAL A 358 -13.26 -3.85 -18.55
CA VAL A 358 -12.77 -3.02 -19.67
C VAL A 358 -13.71 -3.06 -20.87
N GLU A 359 -14.30 -4.23 -21.17
CA GLU A 359 -15.29 -4.36 -22.25
C GLU A 359 -16.55 -3.53 -21.95
N GLY A 360 -17.05 -3.55 -20.70
CA GLY A 360 -18.16 -2.71 -20.27
C GLY A 360 -17.87 -1.22 -20.36
N LEU A 361 -16.60 -0.82 -20.10
CA LEU A 361 -16.17 0.56 -20.29
C LEU A 361 -16.11 0.92 -21.78
N ILE A 362 -15.60 0.03 -22.64
CA ILE A 362 -15.60 0.21 -24.10
C ILE A 362 -17.01 0.40 -24.64
N ASP A 363 -17.97 -0.38 -24.16
CA ASP A 363 -19.39 -0.27 -24.56
C ASP A 363 -19.96 1.09 -24.17
N LEU A 364 -19.66 1.58 -22.97
CA LEU A 364 -20.09 2.91 -22.48
C LEU A 364 -19.49 4.07 -23.31
N PHE A 365 -18.29 3.88 -23.87
CA PHE A 365 -17.69 4.85 -24.80
C PHE A 365 -18.31 4.78 -26.21
N GLY A 366 -19.13 3.77 -26.49
CA GLY A 366 -19.75 3.54 -27.79
C GLY A 366 -18.86 2.79 -28.78
N GLY A 367 -18.03 1.90 -28.25
CA GLY A 367 -17.21 0.94 -28.98
C GLY A 367 -15.72 1.23 -29.02
N LYS A 368 -14.98 0.25 -29.53
CA LYS A 368 -13.50 0.19 -29.50
C LYS A 368 -12.82 1.39 -30.15
N GLU A 369 -13.37 1.90 -31.23
CA GLU A 369 -12.78 3.04 -31.96
C GLU A 369 -12.86 4.33 -31.12
N LYS A 370 -14.04 4.65 -30.57
CA LYS A 370 -14.24 5.85 -29.76
C LYS A 370 -13.41 5.76 -28.47
N PHE A 371 -13.37 4.58 -27.85
CA PHE A 371 -12.54 4.31 -26.69
C PHE A 371 -11.06 4.55 -26.98
N ALA A 372 -10.54 3.97 -28.06
CA ALA A 372 -9.14 4.13 -28.46
C ALA A 372 -8.80 5.61 -28.79
N ASN A 373 -9.68 6.32 -29.48
CA ASN A 373 -9.47 7.71 -29.81
C ASN A 373 -9.44 8.59 -28.54
N LYS A 374 -10.30 8.34 -27.57
CA LYS A 374 -10.26 9.03 -26.28
C LYS A 374 -8.98 8.70 -25.50
N LEU A 375 -8.55 7.44 -25.55
CA LEU A 375 -7.31 7.00 -24.90
C LEU A 375 -6.08 7.67 -25.57
N VAL A 376 -6.06 7.81 -26.90
CA VAL A 376 -5.02 8.58 -27.58
C VAL A 376 -4.98 10.02 -27.08
N SER A 377 -6.14 10.67 -26.92
CA SER A 377 -6.20 12.04 -26.41
C SER A 377 -5.50 12.20 -25.04
N LEU A 378 -5.57 11.19 -24.16
CA LEU A 378 -4.88 11.21 -22.86
C LEU A 378 -3.37 11.48 -23.00
N PHE A 379 -2.73 10.90 -24.02
CA PHE A 379 -1.28 10.98 -24.22
C PHE A 379 -0.82 12.25 -24.96
N PHE A 380 -1.74 13.00 -25.57
CA PHE A 380 -1.40 14.18 -26.37
C PHE A 380 -1.92 15.49 -25.81
N LEU A 381 -2.87 15.46 -24.85
CA LEU A 381 -3.45 16.68 -24.31
C LEU A 381 -2.52 17.33 -23.31
N GLU A 382 -2.09 18.53 -23.62
CA GLU A 382 -1.36 19.39 -22.71
C GLU A 382 -2.33 20.30 -21.94
N SER A 383 -2.00 20.58 -20.71
CA SER A 383 -2.72 21.52 -19.85
C SER A 383 -1.77 22.59 -19.36
N SER A 384 -2.25 23.85 -19.29
CA SER A 384 -1.48 24.91 -18.64
C SER A 384 -1.48 24.72 -17.12
N ALA A 385 -0.36 24.98 -16.45
CA ALA A 385 -0.23 24.91 -15.01
C ALA A 385 -1.26 25.75 -14.24
N GLU A 386 -1.75 26.83 -14.84
CA GLU A 386 -2.77 27.71 -14.27
C GLU A 386 -4.14 27.05 -14.11
N ASN A 387 -4.42 25.99 -14.90
CA ASN A 387 -5.73 25.31 -14.90
C ASN A 387 -5.74 23.98 -14.15
N THR A 388 -4.59 23.47 -13.69
CA THR A 388 -4.46 22.09 -13.22
C THR A 388 -4.32 21.95 -11.71
N GLY A 389 -3.86 22.99 -11.01
CA GLY A 389 -3.38 22.80 -9.63
C GLY A 389 -2.07 22.00 -9.61
N PHE A 390 -1.60 21.68 -8.42
CA PHE A 390 -0.38 20.93 -8.20
C PHE A 390 -0.61 19.78 -7.18
N THR A 391 -0.13 18.60 -7.50
CA THR A 391 0.09 17.52 -6.54
C THR A 391 1.49 16.98 -6.75
N GLN A 392 2.21 16.68 -5.65
CA GLN A 392 3.59 16.19 -5.72
C GLN A 392 3.69 14.84 -6.44
N ASP A 393 2.62 14.02 -6.33
CA ASP A 393 2.62 12.62 -6.75
C ASP A 393 2.36 12.48 -8.26
N VAL A 394 1.65 13.43 -8.86
CA VAL A 394 1.34 13.40 -10.31
C VAL A 394 2.52 13.87 -11.12
N THR A 395 3.41 12.94 -11.47
CA THR A 395 4.67 13.17 -12.17
C THR A 395 4.82 12.30 -13.41
N GLY A 396 5.89 12.53 -14.18
CA GLY A 396 6.21 11.73 -15.37
C GLY A 396 5.12 11.85 -16.46
N LEU A 397 4.57 13.05 -16.63
CA LEU A 397 3.45 13.31 -17.56
C LEU A 397 3.86 13.13 -19.02
N ILE A 398 3.02 12.37 -19.74
CA ILE A 398 2.96 12.30 -21.20
C ILE A 398 1.54 12.70 -21.58
N GLY A 399 1.32 13.94 -21.98
CA GLY A 399 -0.02 14.54 -22.01
C GLY A 399 -0.64 14.56 -20.61
N GLN A 400 -1.79 13.90 -20.43
CA GLN A 400 -2.43 13.70 -19.13
C GLN A 400 -2.15 12.32 -18.52
N TYR A 401 -1.42 11.45 -19.19
CA TYR A 401 -0.94 10.19 -18.65
C TYR A 401 0.18 10.45 -17.63
N ALA A 402 -0.08 10.17 -16.36
CA ALA A 402 0.88 10.38 -15.27
C ALA A 402 1.60 9.07 -14.95
N HIS A 403 2.70 8.77 -15.65
CA HIS A 403 3.44 7.51 -15.45
C HIS A 403 4.00 7.35 -14.04
N GLY A 404 4.34 8.45 -13.38
CA GLY A 404 4.89 8.45 -12.02
C GLY A 404 3.86 8.26 -10.91
N ASN A 405 2.56 8.05 -11.22
CA ASN A 405 1.52 7.82 -10.21
C ASN A 405 0.63 6.62 -10.51
N GLU A 406 0.13 5.99 -9.47
CA GLU A 406 -0.52 4.68 -9.47
C GLU A 406 -1.78 4.59 -10.33
N PRO A 407 -2.69 5.56 -10.38
CA PRO A 407 -3.90 5.48 -11.21
C PRO A 407 -3.63 5.24 -12.69
N SER A 408 -2.44 5.59 -13.16
CA SER A 408 -2.08 5.47 -14.58
C SER A 408 -1.44 4.14 -14.98
N HIS A 409 -0.99 3.31 -14.03
CA HIS A 409 -0.11 2.15 -14.31
C HIS A 409 -0.72 1.12 -15.27
N HIS A 410 -2.04 0.91 -15.26
CA HIS A 410 -2.71 -0.05 -16.16
C HIS A 410 -3.14 0.59 -17.50
N VAL A 411 -3.18 1.91 -17.59
CA VAL A 411 -3.91 2.64 -18.66
C VAL A 411 -3.29 2.40 -20.03
N ALA A 412 -1.97 2.40 -20.16
CA ALA A 412 -1.30 2.14 -21.44
C ALA A 412 -1.63 0.75 -22.01
N TYR A 413 -1.94 -0.22 -21.17
CA TYR A 413 -2.29 -1.59 -21.57
C TYR A 413 -3.73 -1.72 -22.10
N LEU A 414 -4.59 -0.72 -21.90
CA LEU A 414 -5.97 -0.73 -22.34
C LEU A 414 -6.11 -0.76 -23.88
N TYR A 415 -5.10 -0.31 -24.61
CA TYR A 415 -5.06 -0.46 -26.06
C TYR A 415 -5.17 -1.92 -26.53
N ASN A 416 -4.74 -2.89 -25.71
CA ASN A 416 -4.85 -4.31 -26.02
C ASN A 416 -6.32 -4.73 -26.19
N TYR A 417 -7.22 -4.22 -25.37
CA TYR A 417 -8.66 -4.50 -25.44
C TYR A 417 -9.33 -3.81 -26.64
N ALA A 418 -8.78 -2.68 -27.09
CA ALA A 418 -9.24 -1.98 -28.28
C ALA A 418 -8.72 -2.58 -29.59
N GLY A 419 -7.91 -3.65 -29.53
CA GLY A 419 -7.28 -4.26 -30.71
C GLY A 419 -6.13 -3.45 -31.30
N GLN A 420 -5.52 -2.56 -30.51
CA GLN A 420 -4.43 -1.67 -30.93
C GLN A 420 -3.17 -1.87 -30.04
N SER A 421 -2.81 -3.11 -29.76
CA SER A 421 -1.70 -3.47 -28.86
C SER A 421 -0.35 -2.86 -29.26
N TYR A 422 -0.13 -2.56 -30.56
CA TYR A 422 1.06 -1.85 -31.02
C TYR A 422 1.21 -0.46 -30.40
N LYS A 423 0.13 0.17 -29.92
CA LYS A 423 0.18 1.46 -29.22
C LYS A 423 0.61 1.33 -27.76
N THR A 424 0.44 0.16 -27.16
CA THR A 424 0.97 -0.14 -25.83
C THR A 424 2.50 -0.17 -25.84
N GLN A 425 3.09 -0.73 -26.91
CA GLN A 425 4.54 -0.82 -27.10
C GLN A 425 5.17 0.56 -27.42
#